data_888ed8a9eb60a1f77a897986cff3b0ba
#
_entry.id   888ed8a9eb60a1f77a897986cff3b0ba
#
_cell.length_a   1.000
_cell.length_b   1.000
_cell.length_c   1.000
_cell.angle_alpha   90.00
_cell.angle_beta   90.00
_cell.angle_gamma   90.00
#
_symmetry.space_group_name_H-M   'P 1'
#
loop_
_entity.id
_entity.type
_entity.pdbx_description
1 polymer ?
#
loop_
_entity_poly.entity_id
_entity_poly.type
_entity_poly.pdbx_seq_one_letter_code
_entity_poly.pdbx_strand_id
1 'polypeptide(L)'
;MTLALSTEVRMIKGVGPQRAELLAKRGIYTFEDLLAYLPFRYEDRIHFSNIKDIQPGGTYTIRARVMSGQAIPNKFVYNAIYHLLVQDAAGGLLPCKFFHSGYLEDRFKPGQQLVLHGKAEIDKMRPARLEMVNPQHELLGNDDADSTEVGRIVPIYEAIGTFGSRAIRRAMYAAVQQLTESTVADFLPEELRTRLGYPSRREALIHVHFPEPGGSLEDLNTFRTP
;
A
#
# COMPACT_ATOMS: atom_id res chain seq x y z
N MET A 1 7.26 -15.77 -22.01
CA MET A 1 8.16 -14.86 -22.78
C MET A 1 8.85 -14.01 -21.72
N THR A 2 10.15 -14.13 -21.57
CA THR A 2 10.93 -13.38 -20.57
C THR A 2 11.11 -11.94 -21.07
N LEU A 3 10.76 -10.95 -20.26
CA LEU A 3 10.90 -9.54 -20.61
C LEU A 3 12.35 -9.09 -20.41
N ALA A 4 12.90 -8.34 -21.36
CA ALA A 4 14.18 -7.66 -21.16
C ALA A 4 13.98 -6.43 -20.27
N LEU A 5 15.02 -6.00 -19.52
CA LEU A 5 14.94 -4.80 -18.68
C LEU A 5 14.61 -3.52 -19.47
N SER A 6 15.05 -3.46 -20.74
CA SER A 6 14.75 -2.37 -21.68
C SER A 6 13.34 -2.42 -22.28
N THR A 7 12.53 -3.45 -21.96
CA THR A 7 11.17 -3.55 -22.47
C THR A 7 10.34 -2.37 -21.98
N GLU A 8 9.52 -1.78 -22.88
CA GLU A 8 8.64 -0.67 -22.50
C GLU A 8 7.67 -1.06 -21.40
N VAL A 9 7.49 -0.19 -20.42
CA VAL A 9 6.66 -0.43 -19.22
C VAL A 9 5.21 -0.76 -19.56
N ARG A 10 4.68 -0.26 -20.69
CA ARG A 10 3.32 -0.57 -21.15
C ARG A 10 3.07 -2.06 -21.45
N MET A 11 4.14 -2.84 -21.66
CA MET A 11 4.04 -4.28 -21.90
C MET A 11 3.89 -5.10 -20.60
N ILE A 12 4.06 -4.46 -19.45
CA ILE A 12 3.89 -5.10 -18.15
C ILE A 12 2.39 -5.32 -17.90
N LYS A 13 2.03 -6.51 -17.44
CA LYS A 13 0.64 -6.83 -17.08
C LYS A 13 0.14 -5.84 -16.01
N GLY A 14 -0.97 -5.18 -16.31
CA GLY A 14 -1.54 -4.16 -15.44
C GLY A 14 -1.07 -2.74 -15.73
N VAL A 15 -0.16 -2.53 -16.69
CA VAL A 15 0.25 -1.21 -17.17
C VAL A 15 -0.23 -1.03 -18.60
N GLY A 16 -1.45 -0.52 -18.75
CA GLY A 16 -1.97 -0.16 -20.08
C GLY A 16 -1.48 1.22 -20.52
N PRO A 17 -1.83 1.67 -21.75
CA PRO A 17 -1.35 2.95 -22.32
C PRO A 17 -1.55 4.15 -21.38
N GLN A 18 -2.72 4.32 -20.78
CA GLN A 18 -3.01 5.44 -19.87
C GLN A 18 -2.11 5.44 -18.62
N ARG A 19 -1.81 4.25 -18.07
CA ARG A 19 -0.91 4.12 -16.91
C ARG A 19 0.54 4.35 -17.30
N ALA A 20 0.94 3.91 -18.49
CA ALA A 20 2.27 4.18 -19.03
C ALA A 20 2.51 5.70 -19.20
N GLU A 21 1.51 6.45 -19.66
CA GLU A 21 1.60 7.91 -19.73
C GLU A 21 1.76 8.57 -18.34
N LEU A 22 1.10 8.05 -17.32
CA LEU A 22 1.27 8.53 -15.95
C LEU A 22 2.67 8.20 -15.41
N LEU A 23 3.17 7.01 -15.66
CA LEU A 23 4.53 6.58 -15.30
C LEU A 23 5.60 7.42 -16.02
N ALA A 24 5.40 7.73 -17.30
CA ALA A 24 6.30 8.59 -18.08
C ALA A 24 6.48 10.00 -17.47
N LYS A 25 5.44 10.56 -16.80
CA LYS A 25 5.55 11.84 -16.07
C LYS A 25 6.51 11.79 -14.88
N ARG A 26 6.86 10.59 -14.42
CA ARG A 26 7.86 10.33 -13.36
C ARG A 26 9.16 9.75 -13.91
N GLY A 27 9.35 9.77 -15.24
CA GLY A 27 10.54 9.25 -15.90
C GLY A 27 10.61 7.71 -15.98
N ILE A 28 9.49 7.02 -15.78
CA ILE A 28 9.41 5.55 -15.79
C ILE A 28 8.91 5.12 -17.17
N TYR A 29 9.81 4.63 -18.01
CA TYR A 29 9.53 4.23 -19.40
C TYR A 29 9.72 2.74 -19.64
N THR A 30 10.63 2.10 -18.89
CA THR A 30 11.06 0.73 -19.10
C THR A 30 10.70 -0.16 -17.91
N PHE A 31 10.86 -1.47 -18.10
CA PHE A 31 10.74 -2.45 -17.03
C PHE A 31 11.75 -2.19 -15.92
N GLU A 32 12.99 -1.84 -16.25
CA GLU A 32 14.02 -1.49 -15.27
C GLU A 32 13.64 -0.27 -14.43
N ASP A 33 13.13 0.78 -15.08
CA ASP A 33 12.67 1.98 -14.35
C ASP A 33 11.55 1.65 -13.38
N LEU A 34 10.62 0.76 -13.78
CA LEU A 34 9.54 0.32 -12.91
C LEU A 34 10.08 -0.43 -11.68
N LEU A 35 11.04 -1.33 -11.87
CA LEU A 35 11.70 -2.05 -10.78
C LEU A 35 12.50 -1.13 -9.85
N ALA A 36 12.97 0.00 -10.34
CA ALA A 36 13.63 1.03 -9.53
C ALA A 36 12.65 1.93 -8.77
N TYR A 37 11.34 1.85 -9.07
CA TYR A 37 10.32 2.59 -8.34
C TYR A 37 9.99 1.91 -7.01
N LEU A 38 10.80 2.20 -6.00
CA LEU A 38 10.73 1.56 -4.68
C LEU A 38 9.46 1.93 -3.91
N PRO A 39 9.01 1.06 -2.98
CA PRO A 39 7.91 1.38 -2.08
C PRO A 39 8.25 2.62 -1.24
N PHE A 40 7.26 3.48 -1.03
CA PHE A 40 7.39 4.63 -0.14
C PHE A 40 7.54 4.20 1.33
N ARG A 41 6.81 3.13 1.73
CA ARG A 41 6.87 2.49 3.05
C ARG A 41 6.30 1.09 2.97
N TYR A 42 6.39 0.36 4.09
CA TYR A 42 5.74 -0.93 4.26
C TYR A 42 4.67 -0.84 5.35
N GLU A 43 3.63 -1.65 5.21
CA GLU A 43 2.59 -1.86 6.21
C GLU A 43 2.60 -3.33 6.66
N ASP A 44 2.63 -3.54 7.98
CA ASP A 44 2.34 -4.86 8.53
C ASP A 44 0.83 -5.11 8.39
N ARG A 45 0.47 -6.09 7.55
CA ARG A 45 -0.88 -6.61 7.39
C ARG A 45 -0.98 -8.09 7.79
N ILE A 46 0.01 -8.56 8.55
CA ILE A 46 -0.02 -9.86 9.23
C ILE A 46 -0.84 -9.68 10.51
N HIS A 47 -0.53 -8.62 11.27
CA HIS A 47 -1.11 -8.33 12.56
C HIS A 47 -2.01 -7.10 12.49
N PHE A 48 -3.31 -7.33 12.23
CA PHE A 48 -4.30 -6.26 12.36
C PHE A 48 -4.66 -6.03 13.82
N SER A 49 -4.71 -4.78 14.23
CA SER A 49 -5.19 -4.41 15.55
C SER A 49 -6.72 -4.46 15.59
N ASN A 50 -7.28 -5.01 16.66
CA ASN A 50 -8.72 -4.87 16.89
C ASN A 50 -9.03 -3.46 17.40
N ILE A 51 -10.18 -2.93 17.00
CA ILE A 51 -10.60 -1.58 17.40
C ILE A 51 -10.72 -1.43 18.92
N LYS A 52 -11.10 -2.48 19.62
CA LYS A 52 -11.21 -2.49 21.09
C LYS A 52 -9.86 -2.35 21.82
N ASP A 53 -8.76 -2.72 21.15
CA ASP A 53 -7.42 -2.80 21.75
C ASP A 53 -6.58 -1.55 21.44
N ILE A 54 -7.06 -0.66 20.55
CA ILE A 54 -6.33 0.57 20.20
C ILE A 54 -6.35 1.60 21.35
N GLN A 55 -5.26 2.33 21.48
CA GLN A 55 -5.08 3.38 22.48
C GLN A 55 -4.90 4.74 21.80
N PRO A 56 -5.30 5.84 22.44
CA PRO A 56 -5.09 7.17 21.88
C PRO A 56 -3.59 7.46 21.71
N GLY A 57 -3.24 8.06 20.59
CA GLY A 57 -1.86 8.42 20.24
C GLY A 57 -1.08 7.33 19.51
N GLY A 58 -1.51 6.07 19.55
CA GLY A 58 -0.90 4.97 18.80
C GLY A 58 -1.26 4.99 17.32
N THR A 59 -0.39 4.43 16.47
CA THR A 59 -0.64 4.21 15.04
C THR A 59 -0.95 2.74 14.81
N TYR A 60 -2.05 2.46 14.11
CA TYR A 60 -2.56 1.10 13.93
C TYR A 60 -2.94 0.82 12.49
N THR A 61 -2.80 -0.46 12.11
CA THR A 61 -3.38 -1.00 10.88
C THR A 61 -4.59 -1.83 11.25
N ILE A 62 -5.76 -1.48 10.71
CA ILE A 62 -7.04 -2.09 11.06
C ILE A 62 -7.69 -2.61 9.78
N ARG A 63 -8.12 -3.87 9.81
CA ARG A 63 -9.04 -4.42 8.80
C ARG A 63 -10.46 -4.27 9.28
N ALA A 64 -11.30 -3.62 8.48
CA ALA A 64 -12.67 -3.34 8.87
C ALA A 64 -13.62 -3.38 7.67
N ARG A 65 -14.91 -3.36 7.98
CA ARG A 65 -16.02 -3.24 7.02
C ARG A 65 -16.65 -1.88 7.12
N VAL A 66 -16.96 -1.27 5.99
CA VAL A 66 -17.76 -0.04 5.92
C VAL A 66 -19.16 -0.31 6.45
N MET A 67 -19.58 0.43 7.47
CA MET A 67 -20.93 0.40 8.02
C MET A 67 -21.78 1.51 7.42
N SER A 68 -21.26 2.73 7.43
CA SER A 68 -21.90 3.91 6.83
C SER A 68 -20.86 4.95 6.46
N GLY A 69 -21.19 5.81 5.51
CA GLY A 69 -20.38 6.97 5.14
C GLY A 69 -21.29 8.10 4.70
N GLN A 70 -20.91 9.33 5.06
CA GLN A 70 -21.65 10.53 4.71
C GLN A 70 -20.73 11.74 4.60
N ALA A 71 -20.89 12.51 3.53
CA ALA A 71 -20.27 13.82 3.40
C ALA A 71 -21.13 14.86 4.13
N ILE A 72 -20.53 15.56 5.10
CA ILE A 72 -21.19 16.62 5.87
C ILE A 72 -20.61 17.97 5.43
N PRO A 73 -21.41 18.87 4.86
CA PRO A 73 -20.96 20.21 4.55
C PRO A 73 -20.42 20.92 5.79
N ASN A 74 -19.23 21.49 5.71
CA ASN A 74 -18.66 22.26 6.79
C ASN A 74 -18.59 23.73 6.40
N LYS A 75 -19.22 24.59 7.21
CA LYS A 75 -19.27 26.04 6.99
C LYS A 75 -17.89 26.73 7.12
N PHE A 76 -16.95 26.08 7.81
CA PHE A 76 -15.61 26.64 8.07
C PHE A 76 -14.52 26.10 7.14
N VAL A 77 -14.82 25.08 6.33
CA VAL A 77 -13.89 24.47 5.39
C VAL A 77 -14.57 24.43 4.03
N TYR A 78 -13.93 24.94 3.01
CA TYR A 78 -14.47 25.06 1.66
C TYR A 78 -14.95 23.74 1.03
N ASN A 79 -14.66 22.61 1.66
CA ASN A 79 -15.06 21.26 1.26
C ASN A 79 -15.71 20.48 2.41
N ALA A 80 -16.59 19.56 2.04
CA ALA A 80 -17.25 18.65 2.98
C ALA A 80 -16.24 17.79 3.75
N ILE A 81 -16.55 17.50 5.00
CA ILE A 81 -15.87 16.47 5.78
C ILE A 81 -16.60 15.15 5.53
N TYR A 82 -15.91 14.15 5.07
CA TYR A 82 -16.48 12.81 4.93
C TYR A 82 -16.31 12.04 6.25
N HIS A 83 -17.43 11.62 6.80
CA HIS A 83 -17.51 10.78 7.99
C HIS A 83 -17.73 9.34 7.58
N LEU A 84 -16.83 8.46 7.96
CA LEU A 84 -16.88 7.03 7.71
C LEU A 84 -16.99 6.31 9.05
N LEU A 85 -17.95 5.39 9.18
CA LEU A 85 -18.02 4.46 10.30
C LEU A 85 -17.63 3.08 9.81
N VAL A 86 -16.67 2.46 10.47
CA VAL A 86 -16.22 1.11 10.15
C VAL A 86 -16.37 0.18 11.36
N GLN A 87 -16.45 -1.13 11.09
CA GLN A 87 -16.53 -2.18 12.09
C GLN A 87 -15.50 -3.26 11.79
N ASP A 88 -14.74 -3.67 12.79
CA ASP A 88 -13.83 -4.81 12.69
C ASP A 88 -14.57 -6.16 12.87
N ALA A 89 -13.85 -7.27 12.70
CA ALA A 89 -14.40 -8.61 12.87
C ALA A 89 -14.82 -8.93 14.33
N ALA A 90 -14.25 -8.22 15.30
CA ALA A 90 -14.58 -8.36 16.72
C ALA A 90 -15.80 -7.52 17.13
N GLY A 91 -16.42 -6.77 16.19
CA GLY A 91 -17.58 -5.94 16.42
C GLY A 91 -17.26 -4.52 16.92
N GLY A 92 -15.98 -4.17 17.07
CA GLY A 92 -15.54 -2.82 17.43
C GLY A 92 -15.92 -1.79 16.34
N LEU A 93 -16.36 -0.61 16.76
CA LEU A 93 -16.74 0.48 15.86
C LEU A 93 -15.75 1.63 15.96
N LEU A 94 -15.27 2.12 14.80
CA LEU A 94 -14.33 3.22 14.70
C LEU A 94 -14.83 4.27 13.71
N PRO A 95 -15.11 5.50 14.17
CA PRO A 95 -15.34 6.62 13.28
C PRO A 95 -14.02 7.11 12.67
N CYS A 96 -14.08 7.46 11.40
CA CYS A 96 -12.99 8.08 10.66
C CYS A 96 -13.48 9.37 10.02
N LYS A 97 -12.67 10.42 10.06
CA LYS A 97 -12.94 11.72 9.45
C LYS A 97 -11.93 11.98 8.34
N PHE A 98 -12.42 12.36 7.17
CA PHE A 98 -11.58 12.75 6.03
C PHE A 98 -11.89 14.20 5.65
N PHE A 99 -10.92 15.06 5.81
CA PHE A 99 -11.03 16.45 5.41
C PHE A 99 -10.81 16.60 3.90
N HIS A 100 -11.50 17.54 3.28
CA HIS A 100 -11.42 17.84 1.84
C HIS A 100 -11.73 16.65 0.91
N SER A 101 -12.54 15.71 1.37
CA SER A 101 -12.70 14.39 0.76
C SER A 101 -14.15 14.03 0.44
N GLY A 102 -14.97 15.00 0.00
CA GLY A 102 -16.36 14.77 -0.39
C GLY A 102 -16.51 13.70 -1.50
N TYR A 103 -15.49 13.54 -2.35
CA TYR A 103 -15.45 12.51 -3.40
C TYR A 103 -15.44 11.06 -2.87
N LEU A 104 -15.20 10.87 -1.57
CA LEU A 104 -15.19 9.54 -0.95
C LEU A 104 -16.61 8.97 -0.79
N GLU A 105 -17.63 9.80 -0.87
CA GLU A 105 -19.04 9.36 -0.76
C GLU A 105 -19.42 8.35 -1.85
N ASP A 106 -18.89 8.55 -3.06
CA ASP A 106 -19.09 7.61 -4.16
C ASP A 106 -18.17 6.37 -4.08
N ARG A 107 -17.10 6.47 -3.32
CA ARG A 107 -16.06 5.44 -3.27
C ARG A 107 -16.32 4.37 -2.22
N PHE A 108 -16.84 4.75 -1.04
CA PHE A 108 -17.11 3.80 0.04
C PHE A 108 -18.59 3.39 0.04
N LYS A 109 -18.83 2.10 -0.11
CA LYS A 109 -20.20 1.53 -0.04
C LYS A 109 -20.30 0.63 1.19
N PRO A 110 -21.45 0.64 1.91
CA PRO A 110 -21.68 -0.27 3.03
C PRO A 110 -21.40 -1.73 2.65
N GLY A 111 -20.77 -2.45 3.56
CA GLY A 111 -20.40 -3.85 3.37
C GLY A 111 -19.02 -4.08 2.74
N GLN A 112 -18.43 -3.09 2.08
CA GLN A 112 -17.08 -3.22 1.54
C GLN A 112 -16.04 -3.40 2.65
N GLN A 113 -15.05 -4.25 2.41
CA GLN A 113 -13.89 -4.38 3.29
C GLN A 113 -12.79 -3.40 2.91
N LEU A 114 -12.10 -2.87 3.92
CA LEU A 114 -10.96 -1.98 3.72
C LEU A 114 -9.91 -2.20 4.81
N VAL A 115 -8.71 -1.77 4.50
CA VAL A 115 -7.62 -1.58 5.47
C VAL A 115 -7.49 -0.09 5.72
N LEU A 116 -7.40 0.26 6.99
CA LEU A 116 -7.10 1.61 7.48
C LEU A 116 -5.74 1.59 8.17
N HIS A 117 -4.92 2.59 7.89
CA HIS A 117 -3.69 2.82 8.62
C HIS A 117 -3.61 4.27 9.07
N GLY A 118 -3.49 4.50 10.36
CA GLY A 118 -3.48 5.85 10.89
C GLY A 118 -3.35 5.91 12.40
N LYS A 119 -3.26 7.14 12.89
CA LYS A 119 -3.19 7.42 14.30
C LYS A 119 -4.58 7.43 14.92
N ALA A 120 -4.74 6.74 16.05
CA ALA A 120 -5.95 6.80 16.84
C ALA A 120 -5.92 8.05 17.74
N GLU A 121 -6.94 8.88 17.66
CA GLU A 121 -7.05 10.12 18.43
C GLU A 121 -8.36 10.14 19.23
N ILE A 122 -8.40 10.93 20.30
CA ILE A 122 -9.63 11.17 21.04
C ILE A 122 -10.50 12.13 20.23
N ASP A 123 -11.76 11.76 19.99
CA ASP A 123 -12.72 12.66 19.33
C ASP A 123 -12.93 13.91 20.24
N LYS A 124 -12.52 15.07 19.75
CA LYS A 124 -12.60 16.35 20.49
C LYS A 124 -14.02 16.72 20.92
N MET A 125 -15.03 16.27 20.17
CA MET A 125 -16.45 16.52 20.47
C MET A 125 -17.05 15.45 21.40
N ARG A 126 -16.40 14.27 21.45
CA ARG A 126 -16.85 13.12 22.23
C ARG A 126 -15.65 12.44 22.90
N PRO A 127 -15.13 12.97 24.02
CA PRO A 127 -13.88 12.51 24.66
C PRO A 127 -13.85 11.03 25.08
N ALA A 128 -14.99 10.37 25.14
CA ALA A 128 -15.09 8.93 25.42
C ALA A 128 -14.90 8.06 24.15
N ARG A 129 -14.73 8.66 22.97
CA ARG A 129 -14.58 7.94 21.69
C ARG A 129 -13.22 8.18 21.08
N LEU A 130 -12.69 7.11 20.47
CA LEU A 130 -11.55 7.21 19.56
C LEU A 130 -12.04 7.43 18.13
N GLU A 131 -11.25 8.12 17.36
CA GLU A 131 -11.44 8.31 15.93
C GLU A 131 -10.09 8.27 15.20
N MET A 132 -10.12 8.08 13.89
CA MET A 132 -8.97 8.34 13.04
C MET A 132 -9.25 9.53 12.13
N VAL A 133 -8.27 10.43 12.03
CA VAL A 133 -8.34 11.61 11.15
C VAL A 133 -7.43 11.42 9.94
N ASN A 134 -8.02 11.54 8.75
CA ASN A 134 -7.35 11.29 7.48
C ASN A 134 -6.53 9.98 7.44
N PRO A 135 -7.05 8.84 7.92
CA PRO A 135 -6.30 7.60 7.83
C PRO A 135 -6.02 7.27 6.37
N GLN A 136 -4.88 6.68 6.11
CA GLN A 136 -4.64 6.03 4.84
C GLN A 136 -5.59 4.85 4.71
N HIS A 137 -6.11 4.63 3.52
CA HIS A 137 -7.13 3.63 3.30
C HIS A 137 -6.94 2.90 1.99
N GLU A 138 -7.29 1.63 1.98
CA GLU A 138 -7.29 0.78 0.80
C GLU A 138 -8.50 -0.14 0.82
N LEU A 139 -9.33 -0.07 -0.22
CA LEU A 139 -10.44 -0.99 -0.39
C LEU A 139 -9.92 -2.36 -0.79
N LEU A 140 -10.32 -3.40 -0.06
CA LEU A 140 -10.03 -4.78 -0.43
C LEU A 140 -11.00 -5.22 -1.53
N GLY A 141 -10.51 -6.03 -2.49
CA GLY A 141 -11.38 -6.61 -3.53
C GLY A 141 -12.19 -7.78 -2.99
N ASN A 142 -13.22 -8.17 -3.74
CA ASN A 142 -14.02 -9.36 -3.42
C ASN A 142 -13.24 -10.68 -3.60
N ASP A 143 -12.16 -10.66 -4.38
CA ASP A 143 -11.24 -11.79 -4.54
C ASP A 143 -10.14 -11.72 -3.48
N ASP A 144 -10.48 -12.13 -2.27
CA ASP A 144 -9.53 -12.30 -1.14
C ASP A 144 -8.43 -13.36 -1.44
N ALA A 145 -8.45 -13.97 -2.61
CA ALA A 145 -7.43 -14.86 -3.12
C ALA A 145 -6.14 -14.13 -3.55
N ASP A 146 -6.15 -12.80 -3.64
CA ASP A 146 -4.95 -12.02 -3.94
C ASP A 146 -4.09 -11.88 -2.69
N SER A 147 -3.27 -12.90 -2.45
CA SER A 147 -2.31 -13.03 -1.34
C SER A 147 -1.31 -11.86 -1.22
N THR A 148 -1.41 -10.85 -2.08
CA THR A 148 -0.56 -9.67 -2.09
C THR A 148 -1.01 -8.55 -1.14
N GLU A 149 -2.19 -8.65 -0.53
CA GLU A 149 -2.80 -7.54 0.21
C GLU A 149 -3.04 -7.80 1.70
N VAL A 150 -3.08 -9.08 2.10
CA VAL A 150 -3.39 -9.49 3.49
C VAL A 150 -2.49 -10.65 3.90
N GLY A 151 -2.17 -10.75 5.19
CA GLY A 151 -1.36 -11.83 5.74
C GLY A 151 0.15 -11.69 5.46
N ARG A 152 0.62 -10.51 5.12
CA ARG A 152 2.03 -10.21 4.83
C ARG A 152 2.38 -8.76 5.10
N ILE A 153 3.67 -8.46 5.06
CA ILE A 153 4.14 -7.08 4.95
C ILE A 153 3.86 -6.60 3.52
N VAL A 154 3.15 -5.47 3.40
CA VAL A 154 2.67 -4.96 2.12
C VAL A 154 3.41 -3.69 1.73
N PRO A 155 4.02 -3.66 0.53
CA PRO A 155 4.66 -2.45 0.02
C PRO A 155 3.60 -1.40 -0.35
N ILE A 156 3.80 -0.17 0.09
CA ILE A 156 2.96 0.98 -0.23
C ILE A 156 3.73 1.89 -1.17
N TYR A 157 3.17 2.11 -2.34
CA TYR A 157 3.74 3.00 -3.36
C TYR A 157 3.06 4.36 -3.33
N GLU A 158 3.81 5.41 -3.63
CA GLU A 158 3.22 6.71 -3.90
C GLU A 158 2.33 6.64 -5.15
N ALA A 159 1.13 7.20 -5.07
CA ALA A 159 0.24 7.22 -6.23
C ALA A 159 0.74 8.16 -7.32
N ILE A 160 0.60 7.78 -8.58
CA ILE A 160 0.96 8.60 -9.74
C ILE A 160 -0.33 8.99 -10.47
N GLY A 161 -0.86 10.15 -10.14
CA GLY A 161 -2.17 10.56 -10.63
C GLY A 161 -3.28 9.59 -10.21
N THR A 162 -3.98 9.02 -11.18
CA THR A 162 -5.05 8.01 -10.95
C THR A 162 -4.51 6.58 -10.77
N PHE A 163 -3.21 6.37 -10.97
CA PHE A 163 -2.57 5.08 -10.75
C PHE A 163 -2.21 4.93 -9.26
N GLY A 164 -3.16 4.44 -8.49
CA GLY A 164 -3.05 4.31 -7.03
C GLY A 164 -2.15 3.16 -6.59
N SER A 165 -1.70 3.20 -5.33
CA SER A 165 -0.76 2.26 -4.70
C SER A 165 -1.11 0.79 -4.95
N ARG A 166 -2.37 0.39 -4.77
CA ARG A 166 -2.83 -0.98 -5.01
C ARG A 166 -2.59 -1.43 -6.45
N ALA A 167 -2.91 -0.57 -7.41
CA ALA A 167 -2.76 -0.91 -8.82
C ALA A 167 -1.28 -0.94 -9.24
N ILE A 168 -0.44 -0.06 -8.67
CA ILE A 168 1.02 -0.10 -8.84
C ILE A 168 1.58 -1.40 -8.24
N ARG A 169 1.16 -1.78 -7.03
CA ARG A 169 1.58 -3.03 -6.38
C ARG A 169 1.25 -4.26 -7.23
N ARG A 170 0.05 -4.32 -7.83
CA ARG A 170 -0.33 -5.43 -8.73
C ARG A 170 0.54 -5.47 -10.00
N ALA A 171 0.82 -4.32 -10.59
CA ALA A 171 1.71 -4.23 -11.74
C ALA A 171 3.15 -4.64 -11.35
N MET A 172 3.63 -4.18 -10.20
CA MET A 172 4.93 -4.56 -9.66
C MET A 172 5.02 -6.06 -9.37
N TYR A 173 3.97 -6.66 -8.78
CA TYR A 173 3.92 -8.11 -8.56
C TYR A 173 4.04 -8.87 -9.88
N ALA A 174 3.29 -8.47 -10.90
CA ALA A 174 3.40 -9.07 -12.22
C ALA A 174 4.78 -8.86 -12.85
N ALA A 175 5.43 -7.74 -12.56
CA ALA A 175 6.77 -7.42 -13.02
C ALA A 175 7.84 -8.32 -12.38
N VAL A 176 7.86 -8.43 -11.03
CA VAL A 176 8.87 -9.24 -10.34
C VAL A 176 8.74 -10.73 -10.64
N GLN A 177 7.53 -11.22 -10.95
CA GLN A 177 7.32 -12.61 -11.39
C GLN A 177 7.98 -12.93 -12.75
N GLN A 178 8.35 -11.90 -13.53
CA GLN A 178 9.05 -12.08 -14.81
C GLN A 178 10.59 -12.08 -14.65
N LEU A 179 11.10 -11.79 -13.45
CA LEU A 179 12.53 -11.73 -13.19
C LEU A 179 13.16 -13.12 -13.20
N THR A 180 14.19 -13.28 -14.00
CA THR A 180 15.08 -14.46 -14.01
C THR A 180 16.51 -14.01 -13.75
N GLU A 181 17.39 -14.90 -13.35
CA GLU A 181 18.83 -14.60 -13.19
C GLU A 181 19.45 -14.08 -14.49
N SER A 182 18.99 -14.59 -15.63
CA SER A 182 19.46 -14.13 -16.94
C SER A 182 18.96 -12.73 -17.33
N THR A 183 17.83 -12.29 -16.74
CA THR A 183 17.27 -10.95 -17.03
C THR A 183 17.95 -9.87 -16.20
N VAL A 184 18.32 -10.22 -14.97
CA VAL A 184 18.88 -9.28 -13.99
C VAL A 184 20.28 -9.74 -13.62
N ALA A 185 21.26 -9.33 -14.42
CA ALA A 185 22.67 -9.62 -14.11
C ALA A 185 23.12 -8.89 -12.83
N ASP A 186 23.87 -9.57 -12.00
CA ASP A 186 24.49 -8.97 -10.83
C ASP A 186 25.59 -8.00 -11.23
N PHE A 187 25.72 -6.90 -10.48
CA PHE A 187 26.83 -5.95 -10.63
C PHE A 187 28.08 -6.38 -9.86
N LEU A 188 27.90 -7.19 -8.81
CA LEU A 188 29.00 -7.68 -7.97
C LEU A 188 29.38 -9.08 -8.41
N PRO A 189 30.70 -9.39 -8.48
CA PRO A 189 31.16 -10.76 -8.63
C PRO A 189 30.59 -11.66 -7.54
N GLU A 190 30.25 -12.90 -7.89
CA GLU A 190 29.65 -13.87 -6.97
C GLU A 190 30.49 -14.09 -5.69
N GLU A 191 31.80 -14.18 -5.84
CA GLU A 191 32.73 -14.33 -4.71
C GLU A 191 32.63 -13.17 -3.71
N LEU A 192 32.54 -11.94 -4.23
CA LEU A 192 32.42 -10.74 -3.39
C LEU A 192 31.07 -10.69 -2.70
N ARG A 193 30.00 -11.00 -3.44
CA ARG A 193 28.62 -11.04 -2.93
C ARG A 193 28.48 -12.05 -1.79
N THR A 194 28.97 -13.27 -2.00
CA THR A 194 28.96 -14.33 -0.98
C THR A 194 29.77 -13.94 0.26
N ARG A 195 30.95 -13.35 0.10
CA ARG A 195 31.80 -12.91 1.21
C ARG A 195 31.13 -11.81 2.04
N LEU A 196 30.35 -10.92 1.41
CA LEU A 196 29.63 -9.84 2.08
C LEU A 196 28.25 -10.26 2.60
N GLY A 197 27.78 -11.46 2.27
CA GLY A 197 26.45 -11.92 2.64
C GLY A 197 25.31 -11.20 1.92
N TYR A 198 25.56 -10.64 0.74
CA TYR A 198 24.54 -9.95 -0.02
C TYR A 198 23.73 -10.91 -0.89
N PRO A 199 22.40 -10.71 -1.00
CA PRO A 199 21.55 -11.46 -1.92
C PRO A 199 21.92 -11.15 -3.37
N SER A 200 21.48 -11.97 -4.33
CA SER A 200 21.56 -11.62 -5.74
C SER A 200 20.72 -10.36 -6.05
N ARG A 201 21.06 -9.65 -7.13
CA ARG A 201 20.27 -8.48 -7.56
C ARG A 201 18.79 -8.85 -7.76
N ARG A 202 18.51 -10.03 -8.29
CA ARG A 202 17.16 -10.54 -8.46
C ARG A 202 16.45 -10.72 -7.13
N GLU A 203 17.08 -11.40 -6.17
CA GLU A 203 16.54 -11.60 -4.82
C GLU A 203 16.31 -10.26 -4.12
N ALA A 204 17.26 -9.35 -4.20
CA ALA A 204 17.14 -8.01 -3.61
C ALA A 204 15.94 -7.25 -4.19
N LEU A 205 15.72 -7.27 -5.51
CA LEU A 205 14.57 -6.66 -6.15
C LEU A 205 13.26 -7.31 -5.74
N ILE A 206 13.21 -8.63 -5.61
CA ILE A 206 12.02 -9.33 -5.14
C ILE A 206 11.72 -8.93 -3.69
N HIS A 207 12.72 -9.00 -2.81
CA HIS A 207 12.54 -8.73 -1.37
C HIS A 207 12.17 -7.28 -1.07
N VAL A 208 12.72 -6.28 -1.80
CA VAL A 208 12.36 -4.88 -1.60
C VAL A 208 10.94 -4.57 -2.04
N HIS A 209 10.43 -5.31 -3.03
CA HIS A 209 9.04 -5.12 -3.47
C HIS A 209 8.05 -6.03 -2.76
N PHE A 210 8.45 -7.26 -2.45
CA PHE A 210 7.59 -8.26 -1.81
C PHE A 210 8.41 -9.05 -0.77
N PRO A 211 8.59 -8.48 0.43
CA PRO A 211 9.31 -9.15 1.50
C PRO A 211 8.63 -10.46 1.88
N GLU A 212 9.42 -11.42 2.31
CA GLU A 212 8.92 -12.71 2.76
C GLU A 212 8.05 -12.58 4.03
N PRO A 213 7.05 -13.46 4.19
CA PRO A 213 6.30 -13.55 5.44
C PRO A 213 7.24 -13.86 6.60
N GLY A 214 7.27 -13.01 7.62
CA GLY A 214 8.13 -13.19 8.81
C GLY A 214 9.34 -12.26 8.88
N GLY A 215 9.61 -11.46 7.86
CA GLY A 215 10.56 -10.35 7.94
C GLY A 215 10.07 -9.27 8.92
N SER A 216 10.99 -8.59 9.64
CA SER A 216 10.60 -7.48 10.48
C SER A 216 10.51 -6.18 9.65
N LEU A 217 9.60 -5.27 10.05
CA LEU A 217 9.53 -3.94 9.45
C LEU A 217 10.82 -3.14 9.67
N GLU A 218 11.55 -3.41 10.78
CA GLU A 218 12.83 -2.78 11.07
C GLU A 218 13.90 -3.20 10.06
N ASP A 219 13.98 -4.49 9.74
CA ASP A 219 14.92 -5.00 8.75
C ASP A 219 14.68 -4.38 7.37
N LEU A 220 13.41 -4.28 6.96
CA LEU A 220 13.05 -3.68 5.67
C LEU A 220 13.35 -2.19 5.58
N ASN A 221 13.20 -1.46 6.67
CA ASN A 221 13.58 -0.05 6.72
C ASN A 221 15.11 0.14 6.67
N THR A 222 15.87 -0.81 7.20
CA THR A 222 17.36 -0.80 7.15
C THR A 222 17.85 -1.00 5.72
N PHE A 223 17.17 -1.81 4.89
CA PHE A 223 17.53 -1.97 3.47
C PHE A 223 17.24 -0.73 2.60
N ARG A 224 16.49 0.25 3.09
CA ARG A 224 16.16 1.50 2.38
C ARG A 224 17.10 2.64 2.66
N THR A 225 17.85 2.59 3.75
CA THR A 225 18.88 3.59 4.10
C THR A 225 20.21 3.11 3.59
N PRO A 226 20.86 3.86 2.67
CA PRO A 226 22.24 3.58 2.27
C PRO A 226 23.19 3.72 3.45
#